data_3f33458cd67bdfc66de15b6313ed4fe6
#
_entry.id   3f33458cd67bdfc66de15b6313ed4fe6
#
_cell.length_a   1.000
_cell.length_b   1.000
_cell.length_c   1.000
_cell.angle_alpha   90.00
_cell.angle_beta   90.00
_cell.angle_gamma   90.00
#
_symmetry.space_group_name_H-M   'P 1'
#
loop_
_entity.id
_entity.type
_entity.pdbx_description
1 polymer ?
#
loop_
_entity_poly.entity_id
_entity_poly.type
_entity_poly.pdbx_seq_one_letter_code
_entity_poly.pdbx_strand_id
1 'polypeptide(L)'
;RQLQPWSGNTKKRLVKAPKLYLRDSGLALRFIMISDYESLLGNPVIGAGWEGYVVENILSELSDMWRSSFYRTSAQLEADLVLEGPGKQVFAVEIKRSTAPTVSKGFHYACHEVGATHKVVIYPGNENFPLPNGVEAMSLKSFLKILPR
;
A
#
# COMPACT_ATOMS: atom_id res chain seq x y z
N ARG A 1 -3.41 12.23 -6.89
CA ARG A 1 -4.37 11.34 -6.21
C ARG A 1 -4.42 11.67 -4.72
N GLN A 2 -5.61 11.64 -4.17
CA GLN A 2 -5.87 11.76 -2.74
C GLN A 2 -6.41 10.44 -2.21
N LEU A 3 -5.74 9.85 -1.23
CA LEU A 3 -6.19 8.63 -0.54
C LEU A 3 -6.71 9.02 0.85
N GLN A 4 -7.96 8.69 1.12
CA GLN A 4 -8.61 9.02 2.39
C GLN A 4 -8.20 8.07 3.51
N PRO A 5 -8.18 8.51 4.77
CA PRO A 5 -8.02 7.60 5.90
C PRO A 5 -9.24 6.67 6.00
N TRP A 6 -8.99 5.45 6.44
CA TRP A 6 -10.05 4.49 6.76
C TRP A 6 -10.97 5.04 7.84
N SER A 7 -12.28 4.84 7.67
CA SER A 7 -13.32 5.47 8.50
C SER A 7 -14.17 4.45 9.29
N GLY A 8 -13.71 3.21 9.38
CA GLY A 8 -14.41 2.19 10.17
C GLY A 8 -14.32 2.42 11.68
N ASN A 9 -15.06 1.63 12.45
CA ASN A 9 -15.10 1.74 13.90
C ASN A 9 -13.85 1.11 14.53
N THR A 10 -13.06 1.91 15.25
CA THR A 10 -11.85 1.47 15.97
C THR A 10 -11.74 2.20 17.31
N LYS A 11 -11.11 1.53 18.28
CA LYS A 11 -10.81 2.13 19.60
C LYS A 11 -9.59 3.06 19.57
N LYS A 12 -8.82 3.04 18.49
CA LYS A 12 -7.62 3.87 18.34
C LYS A 12 -7.93 5.18 17.63
N ARG A 13 -7.18 6.23 17.99
CA ARG A 13 -7.26 7.51 17.30
C ARG A 13 -6.59 7.41 15.93
N LEU A 14 -7.38 7.53 14.87
CA LEU A 14 -6.90 7.53 13.49
C LEU A 14 -6.37 8.91 13.08
N VAL A 15 -5.38 8.89 12.18
CA VAL A 15 -4.95 10.08 11.45
C VAL A 15 -6.08 10.50 10.52
N LYS A 16 -6.40 11.79 10.50
CA LYS A 16 -7.51 12.33 9.69
C LYS A 16 -7.08 12.95 8.37
N ALA A 17 -5.81 13.36 8.27
CA ALA A 17 -5.28 13.97 7.05
C ALA A 17 -5.10 12.91 5.96
N PRO A 18 -5.56 13.17 4.72
CA PRO A 18 -5.38 12.24 3.62
C PRO A 18 -3.92 12.15 3.19
N LYS A 19 -3.53 11.02 2.59
CA LYS A 19 -2.27 10.88 1.86
C LYS A 19 -2.43 11.48 0.46
N LEU A 20 -1.40 12.17 -0.01
CA LEU A 20 -1.36 12.77 -1.36
C LEU A 20 -0.27 12.09 -2.19
N TYR A 21 -0.64 11.63 -3.38
CA TYR A 21 0.28 11.03 -4.34
C TYR A 21 0.23 11.79 -5.67
N LEU A 22 1.39 12.01 -6.27
CA LEU A 22 1.47 12.40 -7.68
C LEU A 22 1.15 11.16 -8.53
N ARG A 23 0.20 11.30 -9.47
CA ARG A 23 -0.26 10.17 -10.29
C ARG A 23 0.80 9.68 -11.26
N ASP A 24 1.61 10.60 -11.76
CA ASP A 24 2.75 10.30 -12.64
C ASP A 24 4.03 10.32 -11.82
N SER A 25 4.57 9.13 -11.53
CA SER A 25 5.80 8.98 -10.76
C SER A 25 7.03 9.51 -11.52
N GLY A 26 7.04 9.42 -12.85
CA GLY A 26 8.11 9.97 -13.68
C GLY A 26 8.14 11.49 -13.61
N LEU A 27 6.97 12.13 -13.68
CA LEU A 27 6.85 13.57 -13.50
C LEU A 27 7.25 14.01 -12.08
N ALA A 28 6.85 13.22 -11.06
CA ALA A 28 7.25 13.47 -9.67
C ALA A 28 8.78 13.49 -9.52
N LEU A 29 9.48 12.51 -10.10
CA LEU A 29 10.95 12.44 -10.06
C LEU A 29 11.60 13.60 -10.80
N ARG A 30 11.04 14.04 -11.92
CA ARG A 30 11.53 15.20 -12.67
C ARG A 30 11.40 16.49 -11.87
N PHE A 31 10.31 16.71 -11.12
CA PHE A 31 10.15 17.89 -10.26
C PHE A 31 11.22 18.00 -9.18
N ILE A 32 11.74 16.88 -8.69
CA ILE A 32 12.82 16.84 -7.69
C ILE A 32 14.21 16.63 -8.31
N MET A 33 14.33 16.84 -9.64
CA MET A 33 15.58 16.78 -10.42
C MET A 33 16.27 15.41 -10.38
N ILE A 34 15.54 14.33 -10.21
CA ILE A 34 16.07 12.97 -10.34
C ILE A 34 15.92 12.53 -11.79
N SER A 35 17.05 12.36 -12.49
CA SER A 35 17.09 12.04 -13.92
C SER A 35 17.66 10.66 -14.25
N ASP A 36 18.27 10.01 -13.26
CA ASP A 36 18.91 8.70 -13.44
C ASP A 36 18.69 7.78 -12.23
N TYR A 37 18.95 6.50 -12.44
CA TYR A 37 18.71 5.45 -11.46
C TYR A 37 19.60 5.56 -10.21
N GLU A 38 20.86 5.95 -10.38
CA GLU A 38 21.80 6.10 -9.27
C GLU A 38 21.39 7.23 -8.33
N SER A 39 21.00 8.36 -8.89
CA SER A 39 20.45 9.50 -8.13
C SER A 39 19.16 9.12 -7.39
N LEU A 40 18.33 8.27 -7.99
CA LEU A 40 17.10 7.76 -7.37
C LEU A 40 17.41 6.86 -6.17
N LEU A 41 18.35 5.92 -6.30
CA LEU A 41 18.72 4.98 -5.24
C LEU A 41 19.22 5.68 -3.97
N GLY A 42 19.97 6.76 -4.15
CA GLY A 42 20.51 7.56 -3.05
C GLY A 42 19.51 8.54 -2.43
N ASN A 43 18.33 8.72 -3.01
CA ASN A 43 17.39 9.76 -2.57
C ASN A 43 16.38 9.22 -1.54
N PRO A 44 16.18 9.92 -0.41
CA PRO A 44 15.19 9.53 0.61
C PRO A 44 13.76 9.39 0.08
N VAL A 45 13.43 10.09 -1.01
CA VAL A 45 12.08 10.08 -1.62
C VAL A 45 11.74 8.76 -2.31
N ILE A 46 12.72 7.89 -2.58
CA ILE A 46 12.49 6.64 -3.32
C ILE A 46 11.44 5.75 -2.65
N GLY A 47 11.37 5.74 -1.30
CA GLY A 47 10.35 4.98 -0.56
C GLY A 47 8.95 5.47 -0.86
N ALA A 48 8.73 6.78 -0.73
CA ALA A 48 7.45 7.41 -1.04
C ALA A 48 7.11 7.33 -2.54
N GLY A 49 8.11 7.42 -3.40
CA GLY A 49 7.94 7.25 -4.85
C GLY A 49 7.48 5.84 -5.22
N TRP A 50 8.09 4.81 -4.62
CA TRP A 50 7.67 3.42 -4.80
C TRP A 50 6.25 3.18 -4.28
N GLU A 51 5.94 3.66 -3.07
CA GLU A 51 4.59 3.58 -2.51
C GLU A 51 3.56 4.23 -3.44
N GLY A 52 3.81 5.46 -3.89
CA GLY A 52 2.92 6.18 -4.80
C GLY A 52 2.73 5.45 -6.14
N TYR A 53 3.80 4.89 -6.70
CA TYR A 53 3.75 4.10 -7.93
C TYR A 53 2.86 2.86 -7.75
N VAL A 54 3.04 2.10 -6.68
CA VAL A 54 2.23 0.91 -6.39
C VAL A 54 0.77 1.27 -6.17
N VAL A 55 0.49 2.26 -5.33
CA VAL A 55 -0.88 2.72 -5.03
C VAL A 55 -1.59 3.17 -6.30
N GLU A 56 -0.94 3.99 -7.16
CA GLU A 56 -1.57 4.49 -8.39
C GLU A 56 -1.89 3.36 -9.37
N ASN A 57 -0.98 2.39 -9.55
CA ASN A 57 -1.24 1.25 -10.43
C ASN A 57 -2.41 0.41 -9.93
N ILE A 58 -2.51 0.16 -8.62
CA ILE A 58 -3.63 -0.58 -8.05
C ILE A 58 -4.94 0.19 -8.25
N LEU A 59 -4.97 1.47 -7.88
CA LEU A 59 -6.19 2.28 -7.93
C LEU A 59 -6.67 2.59 -9.36
N SER A 60 -5.78 2.52 -10.35
CA SER A 60 -6.17 2.68 -11.76
C SER A 60 -6.87 1.45 -12.35
N GLU A 61 -6.65 0.27 -11.76
CA GLU A 61 -7.28 -1.00 -12.19
C GLU A 61 -8.55 -1.37 -11.40
N LEU A 62 -8.82 -0.64 -10.30
CA LEU A 62 -10.00 -0.90 -9.47
C LEU A 62 -11.28 -0.43 -10.14
N SER A 63 -12.32 -1.27 -10.08
CA SER A 63 -13.68 -0.85 -10.44
C SER A 63 -14.31 0.03 -9.37
N ASP A 64 -15.36 0.76 -9.73
CA ASP A 64 -16.08 1.69 -8.84
C ASP A 64 -16.78 1.00 -7.65
N MET A 65 -16.86 -0.33 -7.67
CA MET A 65 -17.41 -1.11 -6.56
C MET A 65 -16.47 -1.24 -5.36
N TRP A 66 -15.20 -0.82 -5.51
CA TRP A 66 -14.20 -0.89 -4.47
C TRP A 66 -13.96 0.48 -3.83
N ARG A 67 -13.86 0.49 -2.52
CA ARG A 67 -13.45 1.65 -1.75
C ARG A 67 -11.98 1.51 -1.38
N SER A 68 -11.21 2.56 -1.60
CA SER A 68 -9.80 2.62 -1.23
C SER A 68 -9.57 3.60 -0.10
N SER A 69 -8.74 3.22 0.86
CA SER A 69 -8.32 4.04 2.00
C SER A 69 -6.95 3.60 2.49
N PHE A 70 -6.37 4.28 3.45
CA PHE A 70 -5.22 3.80 4.22
C PHE A 70 -5.60 3.74 5.71
N TYR A 71 -4.95 2.86 6.45
CA TYR A 71 -5.10 2.80 7.90
C TYR A 71 -3.85 3.35 8.58
N ARG A 72 -4.01 4.35 9.44
CA ARG A 72 -2.92 4.85 10.28
C ARG A 72 -3.45 5.41 11.58
N THR A 73 -2.87 4.97 12.69
CA THR A 73 -3.15 5.51 14.02
C THR A 73 -2.16 6.60 14.40
N SER A 74 -2.48 7.39 15.42
CA SER A 74 -1.53 8.34 16.03
C SER A 74 -0.27 7.66 16.61
N ALA A 75 -0.33 6.35 16.88
CA ALA A 75 0.80 5.54 17.33
C ALA A 75 1.57 4.87 16.18
N GLN A 76 1.37 5.31 14.92
CA GLN A 76 2.05 4.81 13.71
C GLN A 76 1.80 3.31 13.40
N LEU A 77 0.68 2.75 13.86
CA LEU A 77 0.23 1.44 13.38
C LEU A 77 -0.45 1.66 12.03
N GLU A 78 0.03 1.01 10.97
CA GLU A 78 -0.31 1.39 9.60
C GLU A 78 -0.54 0.19 8.68
N ALA A 79 -1.46 0.36 7.72
CA ALA A 79 -1.50 -0.33 6.44
C ALA A 79 -1.54 0.74 5.34
N ASP A 80 -0.66 0.62 4.36
CA ASP A 80 -0.48 1.65 3.32
C ASP A 80 -1.71 1.78 2.44
N LEU A 81 -2.39 0.66 2.16
CA LEU A 81 -3.61 0.64 1.39
C LEU A 81 -4.58 -0.39 1.96
N VAL A 82 -5.85 0.00 2.07
CA VAL A 82 -6.99 -0.85 2.42
C VAL A 82 -8.00 -0.78 1.29
N LEU A 83 -8.37 -1.93 0.73
CA LEU A 83 -9.36 -2.03 -0.33
C LEU A 83 -10.55 -2.83 0.21
N GLU A 84 -11.72 -2.20 0.19
CA GLU A 84 -12.99 -2.81 0.64
C GLU A 84 -13.88 -3.02 -0.56
N GLY A 85 -14.22 -4.27 -0.85
CA GLY A 85 -14.96 -4.65 -2.04
C GLY A 85 -16.23 -5.46 -1.77
N PRO A 86 -16.92 -5.90 -2.83
CA PRO A 86 -18.11 -6.73 -2.73
C PRO A 86 -17.86 -8.01 -1.95
N GLY A 87 -18.93 -8.58 -1.35
CA GLY A 87 -18.83 -9.84 -0.63
C GLY A 87 -18.01 -9.77 0.66
N LYS A 88 -17.83 -8.58 1.24
CA LYS A 88 -17.01 -8.34 2.43
C LYS A 88 -15.52 -8.68 2.21
N GLN A 89 -15.05 -8.61 1.00
CA GLN A 89 -13.62 -8.72 0.72
C GLN A 89 -12.89 -7.48 1.19
N VAL A 90 -11.84 -7.68 1.99
CA VAL A 90 -10.99 -6.60 2.48
C VAL A 90 -9.53 -6.99 2.27
N PHE A 91 -8.83 -6.25 1.43
CA PHE A 91 -7.39 -6.37 1.27
C PHE A 91 -6.69 -5.32 2.14
N ALA A 92 -5.80 -5.75 3.01
CA ALA A 92 -4.84 -4.88 3.66
C ALA A 92 -3.48 -5.07 2.97
N VAL A 93 -2.90 -3.97 2.52
CA VAL A 93 -1.66 -3.97 1.76
C VAL A 93 -0.61 -3.13 2.46
N GLU A 94 0.57 -3.70 2.65
CA GLU A 94 1.80 -3.02 3.06
C GLU A 94 2.76 -2.98 1.87
N ILE A 95 3.42 -1.86 1.63
CA ILE A 95 4.30 -1.67 0.49
C ILE A 95 5.74 -1.56 0.98
N LYS A 96 6.58 -2.50 0.56
CA LYS A 96 8.00 -2.56 0.95
C LYS A 96 8.91 -2.39 -0.25
N ARG A 97 9.99 -1.67 -0.08
CA ARG A 97 11.04 -1.53 -1.11
C ARG A 97 12.10 -2.63 -1.02
N SER A 98 12.20 -3.29 0.12
CA SER A 98 13.18 -4.36 0.32
C SER A 98 12.84 -5.59 -0.51
N THR A 99 13.85 -6.24 -1.08
CA THR A 99 13.72 -7.55 -1.76
C THR A 99 13.55 -8.71 -0.79
N ALA A 100 13.81 -8.48 0.52
CA ALA A 100 13.54 -9.41 1.61
C ALA A 100 12.56 -8.74 2.60
N PRO A 101 11.26 -8.63 2.24
CA PRO A 101 10.30 -7.89 3.03
C PRO A 101 9.99 -8.60 4.34
N THR A 102 9.83 -7.81 5.40
CA THR A 102 9.34 -8.27 6.70
C THR A 102 8.05 -7.54 7.05
N VAL A 103 7.21 -8.18 7.86
CA VAL A 103 5.92 -7.62 8.28
C VAL A 103 6.07 -6.92 9.63
N SER A 104 5.57 -5.69 9.72
CA SER A 104 5.55 -4.94 10.97
C SER A 104 4.42 -5.40 11.90
N LYS A 105 4.64 -5.25 13.23
CA LYS A 105 3.56 -5.45 14.21
C LYS A 105 2.39 -4.48 13.96
N GLY A 106 2.69 -3.29 13.45
CA GLY A 106 1.69 -2.29 13.10
C GLY A 106 0.78 -2.73 11.99
N PHE A 107 1.32 -3.40 10.96
CA PHE A 107 0.52 -3.95 9.87
C PHE A 107 -0.39 -5.10 10.34
N HIS A 108 0.11 -6.02 11.16
CA HIS A 108 -0.73 -7.07 11.73
C HIS A 108 -1.91 -6.49 12.55
N TYR A 109 -1.64 -5.45 13.33
CA TYR A 109 -2.69 -4.74 14.06
C TYR A 109 -3.70 -4.10 13.11
N ALA A 110 -3.24 -3.39 12.09
CA ALA A 110 -4.10 -2.78 11.07
C ALA A 110 -4.98 -3.83 10.37
N CYS A 111 -4.41 -4.96 9.97
CA CYS A 111 -5.16 -6.07 9.38
C CYS A 111 -6.32 -6.56 10.25
N HIS A 112 -6.08 -6.66 11.56
CA HIS A 112 -7.12 -7.05 12.52
C HIS A 112 -8.22 -6.00 12.61
N GLU A 113 -7.85 -4.72 12.73
CA GLU A 113 -8.81 -3.61 12.89
C GLU A 113 -9.71 -3.41 11.67
N VAL A 114 -9.15 -3.55 10.46
CA VAL A 114 -9.93 -3.40 9.22
C VAL A 114 -10.69 -4.68 8.83
N GLY A 115 -10.50 -5.78 9.56
CA GLY A 115 -11.11 -7.07 9.23
C GLY A 115 -10.58 -7.66 7.94
N ALA A 116 -9.27 -7.56 7.69
CA ALA A 116 -8.65 -8.00 6.45
C ALA A 116 -8.87 -9.49 6.17
N THR A 117 -9.49 -9.79 5.04
CA THR A 117 -9.63 -11.15 4.49
C THR A 117 -8.40 -11.57 3.69
N HIS A 118 -7.67 -10.60 3.13
CA HIS A 118 -6.43 -10.79 2.41
C HIS A 118 -5.37 -9.83 2.96
N LYS A 119 -4.21 -10.37 3.31
CA LYS A 119 -3.09 -9.63 3.91
C LYS A 119 -1.89 -9.74 2.98
N VAL A 120 -1.48 -8.64 2.39
CA VAL A 120 -0.50 -8.64 1.31
C VAL A 120 0.64 -7.67 1.60
N VAL A 121 1.87 -8.11 1.33
CA VAL A 121 3.04 -7.24 1.23
C VAL A 121 3.44 -7.17 -0.24
N ILE A 122 3.37 -5.98 -0.84
CA ILE A 122 3.87 -5.75 -2.19
C ILE A 122 5.33 -5.32 -2.10
N TYR A 123 6.19 -5.99 -2.87
CA TYR A 123 7.62 -5.77 -2.88
C TYR A 123 8.18 -5.81 -4.33
N PRO A 124 9.40 -5.32 -4.61
CA PRO A 124 9.92 -5.22 -5.98
C PRO A 124 10.45 -6.55 -6.56
N GLY A 125 10.32 -7.67 -5.85
CA GLY A 125 10.69 -8.99 -6.37
C GLY A 125 9.63 -9.61 -7.27
N ASN A 126 9.92 -10.78 -7.83
CA ASN A 126 9.05 -11.49 -8.79
C ASN A 126 8.37 -12.72 -8.19
N GLU A 127 8.85 -13.23 -7.06
CA GLU A 127 8.34 -14.43 -6.43
C GLU A 127 7.17 -14.13 -5.47
N ASN A 128 6.26 -15.09 -5.34
CA ASN A 128 5.23 -15.07 -4.32
C ASN A 128 5.60 -16.06 -3.22
N PHE A 129 5.56 -15.64 -1.97
CA PHE A 129 5.87 -16.51 -0.84
C PHE A 129 5.12 -16.11 0.42
N PRO A 130 4.85 -17.09 1.32
CA PRO A 130 4.17 -16.81 2.57
C PRO A 130 5.08 -16.10 3.56
N LEU A 131 4.49 -15.19 4.32
CA LEU A 131 5.05 -14.51 5.49
C LEU A 131 4.25 -14.90 6.74
N PRO A 132 4.74 -14.62 7.96
CA PRO A 132 4.03 -14.96 9.20
C PRO A 132 2.60 -14.44 9.28
N ASN A 133 1.74 -15.16 10.01
CA ASN A 133 0.36 -14.80 10.32
C ASN A 133 -0.57 -14.65 9.09
N GLY A 134 -0.33 -15.48 8.07
CA GLY A 134 -1.19 -15.51 6.87
C GLY A 134 -1.05 -14.29 5.98
N VAL A 135 0.09 -13.62 6.03
CA VAL A 135 0.46 -12.57 5.07
C VAL A 135 1.14 -13.22 3.87
N GLU A 136 0.92 -12.71 2.69
CA GLU A 136 1.56 -13.16 1.46
C GLU A 136 2.39 -12.01 0.86
N ALA A 137 3.67 -12.28 0.58
CA ALA A 137 4.51 -11.36 -0.19
C ALA A 137 4.35 -11.66 -1.68
N MET A 138 4.15 -10.61 -2.48
CA MET A 138 4.01 -10.74 -3.93
C MET A 138 4.45 -9.50 -4.69
N SER A 139 4.73 -9.68 -5.97
CA SER A 139 4.99 -8.55 -6.87
C SER A 139 3.71 -7.75 -7.13
N LEU A 140 3.86 -6.48 -7.49
CA LEU A 140 2.72 -5.67 -7.97
C LEU A 140 2.00 -6.36 -9.15
N LYS A 141 2.75 -6.92 -10.11
CA LYS A 141 2.19 -7.65 -11.25
C LYS A 141 1.34 -8.86 -10.83
N SER A 142 1.78 -9.60 -9.82
CA SER A 142 1.01 -10.74 -9.28
C SER A 142 -0.25 -10.26 -8.57
N PHE A 143 -0.15 -9.19 -7.80
CA PHE A 143 -1.29 -8.60 -7.10
C PHE A 143 -2.38 -8.12 -8.06
N LEU A 144 -2.00 -7.40 -9.13
CA LEU A 144 -2.95 -6.90 -10.14
C LEU A 144 -3.70 -8.03 -10.88
N LYS A 145 -3.13 -9.25 -10.93
CA LYS A 145 -3.81 -10.41 -11.53
C LYS A 145 -4.91 -11.01 -10.65
N ILE A 146 -4.75 -10.92 -9.32
CA ILE A 146 -5.72 -11.45 -8.36
C ILE A 146 -6.73 -10.41 -7.90
N LEU A 147 -6.48 -9.14 -8.21
CA LEU A 147 -7.39 -8.04 -7.88
C LEU A 147 -8.67 -8.18 -8.72
N PRO A 148 -9.85 -8.28 -8.11
CA PRO A 148 -11.11 -8.33 -8.83
C PRO A 148 -11.36 -7.00 -9.56
N ARG A 149 -11.65 -7.09 -10.85
CA ARG A 149 -11.93 -5.96 -11.74
C ARG A 149 -13.41 -5.61 -11.78
#